data_689d268cbd856a6da325fd2fdf340657
#
_entry.id   689d268cbd856a6da325fd2fdf340657
#
_cell.length_a   1.000
_cell.length_b   1.000
_cell.length_c   1.000
_cell.angle_alpha   90.00
_cell.angle_beta   90.00
_cell.angle_gamma   90.00
#
_symmetry.space_group_name_H-M   'P 1'
#
loop_
_entity.id
_entity.type
_entity.pdbx_description
1 polymer ?
#
loop_
_entity_poly.entity_id
_entity_poly.type
_entity_poly.pdbx_seq_one_letter_code
_entity_poly.pdbx_strand_id
1 'polypeptide(L)'
;KGELCLIDRNCEHQEILDSGSSTILFLGITNAIFNDIMKHLSTSGRIASFLNMALLEQKNLQQYLHFRPQPEGMEKMEQALYQLLSELKQHDVASPLICQGLLLRIFRILGTNYEFSLSKQLRKQMNWILFEEITDYMENHLTQISITGLSEEFHFQEDYFNRLIKTQTGLTYTEYLQLLRLRRAETLLLTTDATID
;
A
#
# COMPACT_ATOMS: atom_id res chain seq x y z
N LYS A 1 -22.40 9.33 7.90
CA LYS A 1 -22.17 10.46 6.98
C LYS A 1 -20.69 10.76 6.90
N GLY A 2 -20.16 11.00 5.66
CA GLY A 2 -18.74 11.31 5.46
C GLY A 2 -17.80 10.09 5.50
N GLU A 3 -18.31 8.87 5.56
CA GLU A 3 -17.53 7.64 5.43
C GLU A 3 -17.10 7.45 3.98
N LEU A 4 -15.93 6.82 3.78
CA LEU A 4 -15.40 6.51 2.46
C LEU A 4 -15.01 5.04 2.36
N CYS A 5 -15.17 4.50 1.16
CA CYS A 5 -14.64 3.19 0.81
C CYS A 5 -13.64 3.33 -0.34
N LEU A 6 -12.46 2.79 -0.17
CA LEU A 6 -11.54 2.56 -1.27
C LEU A 6 -11.70 1.10 -1.69
N ILE A 7 -12.08 0.88 -2.94
CA ILE A 7 -12.45 -0.44 -3.45
C ILE A 7 -11.50 -0.78 -4.59
N ASP A 8 -10.91 -1.96 -4.56
CA ASP A 8 -10.11 -2.48 -5.67
C ASP A 8 -11.01 -2.75 -6.88
N ARG A 9 -10.51 -2.50 -8.09
CA ARG A 9 -11.21 -2.69 -9.37
C ARG A 9 -11.80 -4.09 -9.57
N ASN A 10 -11.22 -5.11 -8.93
CA ASN A 10 -11.65 -6.50 -9.05
C ASN A 10 -12.54 -6.96 -7.88
N CYS A 11 -12.90 -6.04 -6.98
CA CYS A 11 -13.77 -6.34 -5.84
C CYS A 11 -15.23 -6.21 -6.24
N GLU A 12 -15.95 -7.32 -6.29
CA GLU A 12 -17.40 -7.29 -6.42
C GLU A 12 -18.00 -6.66 -5.16
N HIS A 13 -18.84 -5.66 -5.33
CA HIS A 13 -19.49 -4.94 -4.25
C HIS A 13 -20.90 -4.56 -4.62
N GLN A 14 -21.74 -4.39 -3.60
CA GLN A 14 -23.10 -3.93 -3.73
C GLN A 14 -23.37 -2.85 -2.68
N GLU A 15 -23.92 -1.74 -3.10
CA GLU A 15 -24.38 -0.68 -2.21
C GLU A 15 -25.83 -0.93 -1.84
N ILE A 16 -26.08 -1.00 -0.53
CA ILE A 16 -27.43 -1.10 0.01
C ILE A 16 -27.71 0.23 0.72
N LEU A 17 -28.62 1.01 0.16
CA LEU A 17 -29.07 2.27 0.74
C LEU A 17 -30.33 2.03 1.54
N ASP A 18 -30.33 2.42 2.81
CA ASP A 18 -31.55 2.50 3.60
C ASP A 18 -32.47 3.59 3.04
N SER A 19 -33.75 3.50 3.30
CA SER A 19 -34.85 4.29 2.72
C SER A 19 -34.83 5.82 2.98
N GLY A 20 -33.66 6.38 3.37
CA GLY A 20 -33.40 7.81 3.53
C GLY A 20 -32.77 8.45 2.29
N SER A 21 -32.73 9.77 2.23
CA SER A 21 -31.99 10.49 1.19
C SER A 21 -30.48 10.40 1.44
N SER A 22 -29.81 9.51 0.72
CA SER A 22 -28.36 9.37 0.77
C SER A 22 -27.76 9.73 -0.59
N THR A 23 -26.63 10.43 -0.58
CA THR A 23 -25.86 10.73 -1.79
C THR A 23 -24.56 9.97 -1.73
N ILE A 24 -24.26 9.17 -2.76
CA ILE A 24 -22.99 8.50 -2.92
C ILE A 24 -22.25 9.16 -4.08
N LEU A 25 -20.96 9.46 -3.86
CA LEU A 25 -20.07 9.95 -4.89
C LEU A 25 -19.08 8.83 -5.25
N PHE A 26 -19.10 8.39 -6.51
CA PHE A 26 -18.14 7.46 -7.05
C PHE A 26 -17.00 8.21 -7.76
N LEU A 27 -15.76 7.91 -7.39
CA LEU A 27 -14.58 8.46 -8.00
C LEU A 27 -13.70 7.32 -8.55
N GLY A 28 -13.67 7.17 -9.88
CA GLY A 28 -12.79 6.21 -10.55
C GLY A 28 -11.41 6.82 -10.80
N ILE A 29 -10.36 6.13 -10.39
CA ILE A 29 -8.95 6.55 -10.58
C ILE A 29 -8.24 5.47 -11.37
N THR A 30 -7.55 5.86 -12.46
CA THR A 30 -6.74 4.91 -13.25
C THR A 30 -5.47 4.51 -12.50
N ASN A 31 -4.95 3.31 -12.77
CA ASN A 31 -3.70 2.85 -12.17
C ASN A 31 -2.53 3.82 -12.43
N ALA A 32 -2.47 4.44 -13.62
CA ALA A 32 -1.41 5.40 -13.94
C ALA A 32 -1.43 6.62 -13.02
N ILE A 33 -2.60 7.24 -12.84
CA ILE A 33 -2.78 8.40 -11.94
C ILE A 33 -2.52 7.97 -10.49
N PHE A 34 -3.02 6.81 -10.11
CA PHE A 34 -2.85 6.31 -8.75
C PHE A 34 -1.36 6.05 -8.43
N ASN A 35 -0.63 5.38 -9.31
CA ASN A 35 0.82 5.14 -9.15
C ASN A 35 1.60 6.45 -9.06
N ASP A 36 1.21 7.45 -9.82
CA ASP A 36 1.87 8.75 -9.80
C ASP A 36 1.59 9.51 -8.49
N ILE A 37 0.37 9.44 -7.98
CA ILE A 37 0.01 9.96 -6.66
C ILE A 37 0.83 9.26 -5.56
N MET A 38 0.98 7.93 -5.64
CA MET A 38 1.72 7.15 -4.65
C MET A 38 3.20 7.51 -4.58
N LYS A 39 3.84 7.87 -5.70
CA LYS A 39 5.24 8.37 -5.71
C LYS A 39 5.41 9.67 -4.92
N HIS A 40 4.37 10.48 -4.83
CA HIS A 40 4.38 11.77 -4.15
C HIS A 40 3.85 11.73 -2.71
N LEU A 41 3.09 10.69 -2.36
CA LEU A 41 2.73 10.45 -0.96
C LEU A 41 3.99 9.96 -0.25
N SER A 42 4.64 10.87 0.45
CA SER A 42 5.79 10.50 1.27
C SER A 42 5.44 9.31 2.17
N THR A 43 6.25 8.33 2.10
CA THR A 43 6.22 6.95 2.49
C THR A 43 6.07 6.64 3.99
N SER A 44 5.82 7.62 4.82
CA SER A 44 5.80 7.49 6.27
C SER A 44 4.43 7.18 6.89
N GLY A 45 3.40 6.94 6.09
CA GLY A 45 2.04 6.71 6.59
C GLY A 45 1.58 5.26 6.40
N ARG A 46 0.89 4.68 7.40
CA ARG A 46 0.27 3.34 7.34
C ARG A 46 -0.61 3.14 6.09
N ILE A 47 -1.20 4.20 5.56
CA ILE A 47 -2.05 4.16 4.37
C ILE A 47 -1.23 4.09 3.10
N ALA A 48 -0.12 4.85 2.99
CA ALA A 48 0.75 4.74 1.83
C ALA A 48 1.33 3.32 1.69
N SER A 49 1.77 2.75 2.80
CA SER A 49 2.23 1.36 2.84
C SER A 49 1.13 0.36 2.48
N PHE A 50 -0.09 0.57 2.97
CA PHE A 50 -1.22 -0.30 2.61
C PHE A 50 -1.59 -0.16 1.13
N LEU A 51 -1.66 1.07 0.62
CA LEU A 51 -2.02 1.33 -0.77
C LEU A 51 -0.96 0.78 -1.72
N ASN A 52 0.33 0.88 -1.39
CA ASN A 52 1.40 0.25 -2.14
C ASN A 52 1.24 -1.28 -2.17
N MET A 53 0.89 -1.91 -1.05
CA MET A 53 0.66 -3.36 -1.00
C MET A 53 -0.61 -3.79 -1.74
N ALA A 54 -1.68 -3.00 -1.69
CA ALA A 54 -2.92 -3.29 -2.41
C ALA A 54 -2.79 -3.13 -3.93
N LEU A 55 -1.78 -2.36 -4.36
CA LEU A 55 -1.50 -2.07 -5.76
C LEU A 55 -0.46 -2.97 -6.40
N LEU A 56 0.26 -3.76 -5.63
CA LEU A 56 1.17 -4.75 -6.22
C LEU A 56 0.34 -5.67 -7.13
N GLU A 57 0.40 -5.37 -8.42
CA GLU A 57 -0.52 -5.79 -9.49
C GLU A 57 -0.70 -7.30 -9.64
N GLN A 58 0.11 -8.09 -8.96
CA GLN A 58 0.14 -9.54 -9.11
C GLN A 58 -0.74 -10.30 -8.12
N LYS A 59 -1.22 -9.66 -7.05
CA LYS A 59 -2.00 -10.35 -6.01
C LYS A 59 -3.35 -9.66 -5.84
N ASN A 60 -4.36 -10.18 -6.53
CA ASN A 60 -5.76 -9.77 -6.44
C ASN A 60 -6.28 -9.92 -5.01
N LEU A 61 -6.07 -8.89 -4.18
CA LEU A 61 -6.59 -8.88 -2.82
C LEU A 61 -8.12 -8.73 -2.78
N GLN A 62 -8.79 -8.44 -3.91
CA GLN A 62 -10.25 -8.30 -4.04
C GLN A 62 -10.88 -7.69 -2.78
N GLN A 63 -10.39 -6.53 -2.36
CA GLN A 63 -10.73 -6.02 -1.05
C GLN A 63 -11.09 -4.54 -1.09
N TYR A 64 -11.76 -4.12 -0.06
CA TYR A 64 -12.09 -2.72 0.17
C TYR A 64 -11.58 -2.26 1.53
N LEU A 65 -11.31 -0.97 1.64
CA LEU A 65 -11.00 -0.29 2.88
C LEU A 65 -12.12 0.66 3.23
N HIS A 66 -12.60 0.54 4.44
CA HIS A 66 -13.60 1.43 4.99
C HIS A 66 -12.95 2.45 5.93
N PHE A 67 -13.18 3.71 5.66
CA PHE A 67 -12.63 4.84 6.39
C PHE A 67 -13.74 5.59 7.11
N ARG A 68 -13.50 5.88 8.39
CA ARG A 68 -14.38 6.70 9.23
C ARG A 68 -13.74 8.04 9.51
N PRO A 69 -14.44 9.18 9.31
CA PRO A 69 -13.87 10.49 9.53
C PRO A 69 -13.64 10.73 11.03
N GLN A 70 -12.50 11.33 11.35
CA GLN A 70 -12.32 12.05 12.61
C GLN A 70 -13.08 13.41 12.55
N PRO A 71 -13.32 14.07 13.68
CA PRO A 71 -14.18 15.27 13.72
C PRO A 71 -13.88 16.33 12.66
N GLU A 72 -12.61 16.61 12.38
CA GLU A 72 -12.18 17.60 11.38
C GLU A 72 -12.02 17.01 9.95
N GLY A 73 -12.06 15.70 9.81
CA GLY A 73 -11.76 15.03 8.55
C GLY A 73 -12.85 15.22 7.49
N MET A 74 -14.10 15.25 7.92
CA MET A 74 -15.25 15.36 7.03
C MET A 74 -15.26 16.69 6.28
N GLU A 75 -15.07 17.82 6.97
CA GLU A 75 -15.08 19.14 6.36
C GLU A 75 -13.95 19.31 5.35
N LYS A 76 -12.72 18.92 5.74
CA LYS A 76 -11.55 18.97 4.85
C LYS A 76 -11.76 18.13 3.59
N MET A 77 -12.37 16.96 3.73
CA MET A 77 -12.66 16.07 2.63
C MET A 77 -13.74 16.63 1.71
N GLU A 78 -14.83 17.15 2.27
CA GLU A 78 -15.89 17.79 1.49
C GLU A 78 -15.33 18.94 0.65
N GLN A 79 -14.52 19.82 1.24
CA GLN A 79 -13.88 20.92 0.52
C GLN A 79 -12.99 20.44 -0.62
N ALA A 80 -12.15 19.41 -0.39
CA ALA A 80 -11.27 18.86 -1.42
C ALA A 80 -12.05 18.22 -2.56
N LEU A 81 -13.13 17.48 -2.25
CA LEU A 81 -14.01 16.88 -3.24
C LEU A 81 -14.79 17.91 -4.06
N TYR A 82 -15.30 18.98 -3.44
CA TYR A 82 -15.95 20.07 -4.16
C TYR A 82 -14.98 20.77 -5.13
N GLN A 83 -13.76 21.03 -4.70
CA GLN A 83 -12.72 21.61 -5.56
C GLN A 83 -12.41 20.68 -6.74
N LEU A 84 -12.25 19.37 -6.49
CA LEU A 84 -12.01 18.39 -7.54
C LEU A 84 -13.16 18.32 -8.55
N LEU A 85 -14.40 18.27 -8.08
CA LEU A 85 -15.58 18.25 -8.95
C LEU A 85 -15.73 19.53 -9.77
N SER A 86 -15.39 20.68 -9.18
CA SER A 86 -15.38 21.97 -9.89
C SER A 86 -14.33 21.95 -11.01
N GLU A 87 -13.11 21.49 -10.69
CA GLU A 87 -11.99 21.45 -11.64
C GLU A 87 -12.24 20.50 -12.80
N LEU A 88 -12.83 19.33 -12.52
CA LEU A 88 -13.21 18.35 -13.55
C LEU A 88 -14.23 18.89 -14.56
N LYS A 89 -14.97 19.96 -14.22
CA LYS A 89 -15.93 20.62 -15.12
C LYS A 89 -15.30 21.74 -15.98
N GLN A 90 -14.16 22.27 -15.59
CA GLN A 90 -13.57 23.43 -16.26
C GLN A 90 -12.85 23.09 -17.56
N HIS A 91 -12.24 21.92 -17.68
CA HIS A 91 -11.56 21.43 -18.88
C HIS A 91 -10.49 22.39 -19.46
N ASP A 92 -9.76 23.12 -18.59
CA ASP A 92 -8.67 23.95 -19.05
C ASP A 92 -7.33 23.20 -19.10
N VAL A 93 -6.27 23.86 -19.61
CA VAL A 93 -4.93 23.24 -19.77
C VAL A 93 -4.31 22.88 -18.42
N ALA A 94 -4.63 23.60 -17.36
CA ALA A 94 -4.10 23.37 -16.02
C ALA A 94 -4.89 22.30 -15.24
N SER A 95 -6.14 22.02 -15.63
CA SER A 95 -7.05 21.12 -14.94
C SER A 95 -6.46 19.76 -14.58
N PRO A 96 -5.70 19.08 -15.46
CA PRO A 96 -5.10 17.77 -15.12
C PRO A 96 -4.14 17.85 -13.92
N LEU A 97 -3.29 18.85 -13.86
CA LEU A 97 -2.32 19.06 -12.77
C LEU A 97 -3.01 19.45 -11.46
N ILE A 98 -4.03 20.30 -11.55
CA ILE A 98 -4.83 20.71 -10.39
C ILE A 98 -5.58 19.50 -9.83
N CYS A 99 -6.24 18.72 -10.68
CA CYS A 99 -6.91 17.49 -10.29
C CYS A 99 -5.96 16.49 -9.61
N GLN A 100 -4.75 16.30 -10.15
CA GLN A 100 -3.73 15.44 -9.56
C GLN A 100 -3.31 15.95 -8.16
N GLY A 101 -3.09 17.24 -7.99
CA GLY A 101 -2.80 17.86 -6.70
C GLY A 101 -3.94 17.72 -5.68
N LEU A 102 -5.19 17.81 -6.15
CA LEU A 102 -6.38 17.62 -5.31
C LEU A 102 -6.55 16.15 -4.91
N LEU A 103 -6.30 15.21 -5.79
CA LEU A 103 -6.28 13.79 -5.47
C LEU A 103 -5.21 13.46 -4.42
N LEU A 104 -3.99 14.00 -4.58
CA LEU A 104 -2.92 13.85 -3.59
C LEU A 104 -3.34 14.40 -2.22
N ARG A 105 -4.03 15.56 -2.18
CA ARG A 105 -4.60 16.14 -0.96
C ARG A 105 -5.66 15.22 -0.34
N ILE A 106 -6.56 14.65 -1.14
CA ILE A 106 -7.59 13.71 -0.68
C ILE A 106 -6.95 12.48 -0.01
N PHE A 107 -5.95 11.86 -0.64
CA PHE A 107 -5.24 10.73 -0.05
C PHE A 107 -4.49 11.09 1.23
N ARG A 108 -3.92 12.31 1.29
CA ARG A 108 -3.30 12.81 2.52
C ARG A 108 -4.33 13.00 3.64
N ILE A 109 -5.51 13.56 3.34
CA ILE A 109 -6.60 13.72 4.32
C ILE A 109 -7.06 12.34 4.81
N LEU A 110 -7.22 11.35 3.93
CA LEU A 110 -7.51 9.97 4.32
C LEU A 110 -6.46 9.43 5.28
N GLY A 111 -5.19 9.72 5.04
CA GLY A 111 -4.08 9.27 5.86
C GLY A 111 -4.00 9.92 7.25
N THR A 112 -4.45 11.14 7.38
CA THR A 112 -4.24 11.95 8.60
C THR A 112 -5.51 12.19 9.41
N ASN A 113 -6.68 12.24 8.77
CA ASN A 113 -7.94 12.66 9.38
C ASN A 113 -9.04 11.58 9.33
N TYR A 114 -8.68 10.37 8.91
CA TYR A 114 -9.61 9.23 8.89
C TYR A 114 -9.02 8.04 9.64
N GLU A 115 -9.88 7.28 10.26
CA GLU A 115 -9.54 6.01 10.89
C GLU A 115 -9.97 4.87 9.98
N PHE A 116 -9.12 3.86 9.86
CA PHE A 116 -9.51 2.61 9.24
C PHE A 116 -9.02 1.44 10.08
N SER A 117 -9.79 0.36 10.08
CA SER A 117 -9.44 -0.87 10.78
C SER A 117 -9.35 -2.02 9.79
N LEU A 118 -8.23 -2.72 9.81
CA LEU A 118 -8.09 -3.99 9.13
C LEU A 118 -8.62 -5.11 10.02
N SER A 119 -9.37 -6.05 9.46
CA SER A 119 -9.69 -7.29 10.18
C SER A 119 -8.39 -8.02 10.54
N LYS A 120 -8.41 -8.82 11.63
CA LYS A 120 -7.21 -9.62 12.00
C LYS A 120 -6.77 -10.56 10.87
N GLN A 121 -7.72 -11.12 10.14
CA GLN A 121 -7.47 -12.03 9.03
C GLN A 121 -6.83 -11.29 7.85
N LEU A 122 -7.34 -10.13 7.48
CA LEU A 122 -6.80 -9.28 6.44
C LEU A 122 -5.36 -8.83 6.76
N ARG A 123 -5.12 -8.39 8.00
CA ARG A 123 -3.78 -8.01 8.46
C ARG A 123 -2.79 -9.17 8.37
N LYS A 124 -3.22 -10.40 8.73
CA LYS A 124 -2.38 -11.59 8.63
C LYS A 124 -2.05 -11.92 7.17
N GLN A 125 -3.03 -11.84 6.29
CA GLN A 125 -2.86 -12.08 4.87
C GLN A 125 -1.92 -11.06 4.22
N MET A 126 -2.08 -9.78 4.55
CA MET A 126 -1.20 -8.71 4.06
C MET A 126 0.25 -8.87 4.55
N ASN A 127 0.44 -9.22 5.81
CA ASN A 127 1.78 -9.51 6.34
C ASN A 127 2.43 -10.70 5.65
N TRP A 128 1.66 -11.71 5.26
CA TRP A 128 2.17 -12.84 4.51
C TRP A 128 2.62 -12.43 3.10
N ILE A 129 1.79 -11.68 2.38
CA ILE A 129 2.11 -11.20 1.03
C ILE A 129 3.39 -10.33 1.04
N LEU A 130 3.46 -9.39 1.97
CA LEU A 130 4.63 -8.53 2.10
C LEU A 130 5.88 -9.35 2.47
N PHE A 131 5.74 -10.36 3.31
CA PHE A 131 6.85 -11.24 3.67
C PHE A 131 7.38 -12.01 2.45
N GLU A 132 6.49 -12.53 1.59
CA GLU A 132 6.90 -13.19 0.33
C GLU A 132 7.68 -12.23 -0.56
N GLU A 133 7.22 -11.00 -0.76
CA GLU A 133 7.90 -10.00 -1.60
C GLU A 133 9.25 -9.57 -1.05
N ILE A 134 9.33 -9.38 0.27
CA ILE A 134 10.61 -9.10 0.93
C ILE A 134 11.57 -10.28 0.74
N THR A 135 11.08 -11.50 0.86
CA THR A 135 11.90 -12.70 0.65
C THR A 135 12.41 -12.78 -0.78
N ASP A 136 11.53 -12.60 -1.77
CA ASP A 136 11.91 -12.58 -3.18
C ASP A 136 12.95 -11.49 -3.47
N TYR A 137 12.77 -10.30 -2.92
CA TYR A 137 13.74 -9.23 -3.05
C TYR A 137 15.08 -9.57 -2.39
N MET A 138 15.06 -10.15 -1.18
CA MET A 138 16.26 -10.60 -0.47
C MET A 138 17.01 -11.67 -1.28
N GLU A 139 16.32 -12.66 -1.84
CA GLU A 139 16.92 -13.73 -2.64
C GLU A 139 17.61 -13.21 -3.92
N ASN A 140 17.03 -12.17 -4.53
CA ASN A 140 17.60 -11.55 -5.71
C ASN A 140 18.80 -10.62 -5.41
N HIS A 141 18.99 -10.21 -4.16
CA HIS A 141 20.01 -9.24 -3.76
C HIS A 141 20.92 -9.75 -2.63
N LEU A 142 21.10 -11.06 -2.43
CA LEU A 142 21.79 -11.71 -1.30
C LEU A 142 23.19 -11.16 -0.97
N THR A 143 23.91 -10.65 -1.97
CA THR A 143 25.28 -10.16 -1.80
C THR A 143 25.33 -8.75 -1.24
N GLN A 144 24.35 -7.91 -1.52
CA GLN A 144 24.39 -6.47 -1.21
C GLN A 144 23.28 -6.00 -0.28
N ILE A 145 22.35 -6.89 0.06
CA ILE A 145 21.17 -6.51 0.84
C ILE A 145 21.55 -6.13 2.27
N SER A 146 20.93 -5.04 2.73
CA SER A 146 20.96 -4.59 4.11
C SER A 146 19.53 -4.29 4.59
N ILE A 147 19.35 -4.25 5.90
CA ILE A 147 18.04 -3.86 6.48
C ILE A 147 17.68 -2.42 6.13
N THR A 148 18.69 -1.55 6.03
CA THR A 148 18.53 -0.16 5.57
C THR A 148 18.09 -0.11 4.11
N GLY A 149 18.68 -0.93 3.23
CA GLY A 149 18.25 -1.05 1.83
C GLY A 149 16.81 -1.54 1.69
N LEU A 150 16.39 -2.49 2.54
CA LEU A 150 14.97 -2.87 2.62
C LEU A 150 14.07 -1.71 3.06
N SER A 151 14.55 -0.89 4.02
CA SER A 151 13.83 0.27 4.51
C SER A 151 13.62 1.33 3.42
N GLU A 152 14.61 1.52 2.56
CA GLU A 152 14.56 2.43 1.42
C GLU A 152 13.64 1.91 0.31
N GLU A 153 13.72 0.62 -0.02
CA GLU A 153 12.94 0.01 -1.11
C GLU A 153 11.46 -0.11 -0.75
N PHE A 154 11.17 -0.67 0.41
CA PHE A 154 9.78 -0.94 0.83
C PHE A 154 9.16 0.17 1.67
N HIS A 155 9.92 1.20 2.03
CA HIS A 155 9.46 2.36 2.78
C HIS A 155 8.86 2.04 4.16
N PHE A 156 9.41 1.05 4.85
CA PHE A 156 9.11 0.72 6.24
C PHE A 156 10.33 0.95 7.12
N GLN A 157 10.10 1.13 8.42
CA GLN A 157 11.18 1.22 9.40
C GLN A 157 11.85 -0.16 9.60
N GLU A 158 13.15 -0.16 9.88
CA GLU A 158 13.95 -1.38 10.08
C GLU A 158 13.35 -2.34 11.12
N ASP A 159 12.82 -1.82 12.23
CA ASP A 159 12.14 -2.60 13.25
C ASP A 159 10.92 -3.35 12.74
N TYR A 160 10.27 -2.84 11.71
CA TYR A 160 9.13 -3.51 11.11
C TYR A 160 9.54 -4.81 10.42
N PHE A 161 10.65 -4.80 9.67
CA PHE A 161 11.17 -6.01 9.01
C PHE A 161 11.58 -7.08 10.01
N ASN A 162 12.29 -6.69 11.09
CA ASN A 162 12.65 -7.62 12.14
C ASN A 162 11.41 -8.29 12.77
N ARG A 163 10.36 -7.51 13.06
CA ARG A 163 9.10 -8.07 13.60
C ARG A 163 8.37 -8.94 12.61
N LEU A 164 8.31 -8.53 11.34
CA LEU A 164 7.62 -9.27 10.29
C LEU A 164 8.30 -10.63 10.05
N ILE A 165 9.61 -10.63 9.81
CA ILE A 165 10.39 -11.84 9.57
C ILE A 165 10.31 -12.77 10.79
N LYS A 166 10.49 -12.24 11.99
CA LYS A 166 10.38 -13.03 13.23
C LYS A 166 9.00 -13.65 13.42
N THR A 167 7.94 -12.93 13.05
CA THR A 167 6.56 -13.44 13.15
C THR A 167 6.29 -14.55 12.16
N GLN A 168 6.87 -14.50 10.96
CA GLN A 168 6.64 -15.47 9.88
C GLN A 168 7.57 -16.70 9.97
N THR A 169 8.81 -16.51 10.43
CA THR A 169 9.86 -17.54 10.39
C THR A 169 10.38 -17.98 11.77
N GLY A 170 10.13 -17.19 12.80
CA GLY A 170 10.76 -17.36 14.12
C GLY A 170 12.19 -16.82 14.21
N LEU A 171 12.79 -16.38 13.10
CA LEU A 171 14.18 -15.90 13.00
C LEU A 171 14.26 -14.38 13.00
N THR A 172 15.37 -13.83 13.43
CA THR A 172 15.71 -12.42 13.20
C THR A 172 16.04 -12.19 11.72
N TYR A 173 16.07 -10.93 11.28
CA TYR A 173 16.51 -10.56 9.92
C TYR A 173 17.89 -11.16 9.57
N THR A 174 18.85 -11.03 10.46
CA THR A 174 20.21 -11.54 10.23
C THR A 174 20.25 -13.06 10.09
N GLU A 175 19.58 -13.78 10.98
CA GLU A 175 19.49 -15.24 10.92
C GLU A 175 18.77 -15.71 9.65
N TYR A 176 17.69 -15.04 9.26
CA TYR A 176 16.95 -15.36 8.05
C TYR A 176 17.78 -15.09 6.79
N LEU A 177 18.51 -13.97 6.73
CA LEU A 177 19.43 -13.68 5.63
C LEU A 177 20.54 -14.72 5.51
N GLN A 178 21.13 -15.16 6.65
CA GLN A 178 22.11 -16.24 6.67
C GLN A 178 21.52 -17.54 6.12
N LEU A 179 20.30 -17.89 6.51
CA LEU A 179 19.59 -19.07 6.00
C LEU A 179 19.41 -19.01 4.47
N LEU A 180 18.98 -17.86 3.93
CA LEU A 180 18.84 -17.69 2.49
C LEU A 180 20.17 -17.81 1.75
N ARG A 181 21.25 -17.23 2.29
CA ARG A 181 22.61 -17.36 1.72
C ARG A 181 23.08 -18.80 1.72
N LEU A 182 22.88 -19.55 2.80
CA LEU A 182 23.23 -20.97 2.88
C LEU A 182 22.46 -21.81 1.85
N ARG A 183 21.16 -21.62 1.73
CA ARG A 183 20.34 -22.29 0.71
C ARG A 183 20.81 -21.99 -0.71
N ARG A 184 21.18 -20.75 -0.97
CA ARG A 184 21.71 -20.37 -2.29
C ARG A 184 23.05 -21.01 -2.56
N ALA A 185 23.96 -21.04 -1.58
CA ALA A 185 25.24 -21.71 -1.69
C ALA A 185 25.08 -23.22 -1.93
N GLU A 186 24.20 -23.89 -1.17
CA GLU A 186 23.85 -25.31 -1.37
C GLU A 186 23.35 -25.57 -2.81
N THR A 187 22.42 -24.72 -3.27
CA THR A 187 21.90 -24.85 -4.65
C THR A 187 23.02 -24.70 -5.68
N LEU A 188 23.91 -23.72 -5.53
CA LEU A 188 25.02 -23.50 -6.46
C LEU A 188 25.99 -24.68 -6.47
N LEU A 189 26.34 -25.23 -5.32
CA LEU A 189 27.23 -26.41 -5.22
C LEU A 189 26.61 -27.66 -5.83
N LEU A 190 25.29 -27.83 -5.76
CA LEU A 190 24.60 -28.98 -6.31
C LEU A 190 24.32 -28.86 -7.82
N THR A 191 24.22 -27.65 -8.35
CA THR A 191 23.78 -27.41 -9.73
C THR A 191 24.85 -26.87 -10.66
N THR A 192 26.02 -26.53 -10.13
CA THR A 192 27.14 -25.93 -10.90
C THR A 192 28.46 -26.53 -10.48
N ASP A 193 29.51 -26.33 -11.28
CA ASP A 193 30.90 -26.72 -10.96
C ASP A 193 31.62 -25.64 -10.09
N ALA A 194 30.88 -24.82 -9.37
CA ALA A 194 31.42 -23.78 -8.50
C ALA A 194 32.18 -24.43 -7.32
N THR A 195 33.35 -23.88 -7.02
CA THR A 195 34.16 -24.28 -5.86
C THR A 195 34.00 -23.24 -4.74
N ILE A 196 34.24 -23.69 -3.51
CA ILE A 196 34.32 -22.78 -2.35
C ILE A 196 35.76 -22.28 -2.28
N ASP A 197 35.98 -20.98 -2.48
CA ASP A 197 37.26 -20.28 -2.26
C ASP A 197 37.29 -19.62 -0.88
#